data_a2e86d80bc8fc499e52e4d2df77ed2e1
#
_entry.id   a2e86d80bc8fc499e52e4d2df77ed2e1
#
_cell.length_a   1.000
_cell.length_b   1.000
_cell.length_c   1.000
_cell.angle_alpha   90.00
_cell.angle_beta   90.00
_cell.angle_gamma   90.00
#
_symmetry.space_group_name_H-M   'P 1'
#
loop_
_entity.id
_entity.type
_entity.pdbx_description
1 polymer ?
#
loop_
_entity_poly.entity_id
_entity_poly.type
_entity_poly.pdbx_seq_one_letter_code
_entity_poly.pdbx_strand_id
1 'polypeptide(L)'
;MKKKILSLMLMVSLAASLAACGQDSGKNSNSTDLSKTETEASSGQTGEAETTLVYGSADYTRINPAMDEHGEINLLLFNGLTAHDADDNIVPGLAEKWEYDAETCTYTFHIRDGIQWHDGEKFTADDVKFTIEAIMDPENGSENAPNYEDVEEITVIDDSTVSFRLSEPNVAFLEYMTMAILPKHLLEGENMQESDFFRAPVGTGPYKLESWDEGQSIVLVKNEDYYLGAPKIDKVIFKIVPDDNAQAMQLESGELDLALLDPKNAQNFKEKDGFTCYDMTTADYRGILFNFANDYWTKNRDIIPAVCYSIDRQAIIDSVLLGEGMAAYSPLQRNIYNNENVEHYDYNPEKAQEILEAAGCTRNSDGFYERDGEEIGFVISVMSGEQDRIDIAQAAAQQLRETGINW
;
A
#
# COMPACT_ATOMS: atom_id res chain seq x y z
N MET A 1 47.66 -30.06 -8.01
CA MET A 1 47.13 -31.42 -8.18
C MET A 1 46.48 -31.84 -6.89
N LYS A 2 45.28 -32.39 -6.90
CA LYS A 2 44.37 -32.75 -5.80
C LYS A 2 43.32 -31.64 -5.49
N LYS A 3 42.27 -31.58 -6.33
CA LYS A 3 40.88 -31.19 -6.02
C LYS A 3 40.03 -31.41 -7.27
N LYS A 4 39.83 -32.66 -7.65
CA LYS A 4 38.80 -33.14 -8.58
C LYS A 4 38.59 -34.59 -8.23
N ILE A 5 37.58 -34.94 -7.46
CA ILE A 5 36.91 -36.24 -7.28
C ILE A 5 36.05 -36.04 -6.00
N LEU A 6 34.87 -35.46 -6.16
CA LEU A 6 33.71 -35.63 -5.26
C LEU A 6 32.49 -34.98 -5.88
N SER A 7 32.07 -35.51 -7.02
CA SER A 7 30.80 -35.10 -7.65
C SER A 7 30.36 -36.16 -8.65
N LEU A 8 30.25 -37.41 -8.17
CA LEU A 8 29.67 -38.50 -8.98
C LEU A 8 29.24 -39.66 -8.07
N MET A 9 28.32 -39.40 -7.14
CA MET A 9 27.59 -40.45 -6.41
C MET A 9 26.33 -39.87 -5.74
N LEU A 10 25.38 -39.39 -6.53
CA LEU A 10 23.99 -39.18 -6.09
C LEU A 10 23.01 -39.08 -7.28
N MET A 11 23.06 -40.08 -8.13
CA MET A 11 22.07 -40.32 -9.18
C MET A 11 21.94 -41.78 -9.48
N VAL A 12 21.52 -42.61 -8.55
CA VAL A 12 20.94 -43.94 -8.79
C VAL A 12 20.18 -44.36 -7.53
N SER A 13 18.95 -43.92 -7.39
CA SER A 13 17.93 -44.58 -6.55
C SER A 13 16.56 -43.94 -6.73
N LEU A 14 16.00 -43.97 -7.95
CA LEU A 14 14.57 -43.75 -8.14
C LEU A 14 14.13 -44.45 -9.45
N ALA A 15 14.17 -45.76 -9.48
CA ALA A 15 13.56 -46.59 -10.54
C ALA A 15 13.37 -48.00 -10.04
N ALA A 16 12.37 -48.28 -9.23
CA ALA A 16 11.82 -49.67 -9.06
C ALA A 16 10.55 -49.63 -8.18
N SER A 17 9.39 -49.33 -8.76
CA SER A 17 8.11 -49.82 -8.25
C SER A 17 6.97 -49.56 -9.27
N LEU A 18 7.05 -50.20 -10.41
CA LEU A 18 5.94 -50.38 -11.36
C LEU A 18 6.08 -51.78 -11.94
N ALA A 19 5.38 -52.74 -11.36
CA ALA A 19 4.86 -53.92 -12.02
C ALA A 19 4.26 -54.91 -11.01
N ALA A 20 2.97 -54.97 -10.88
CA ALA A 20 2.23 -56.20 -10.62
C ALA A 20 0.79 -56.03 -11.15
N CYS A 21 0.60 -56.31 -12.42
CA CYS A 21 -0.67 -56.74 -12.98
C CYS A 21 -0.93 -58.18 -12.52
N GLY A 22 -2.18 -58.46 -12.18
CA GLY A 22 -2.70 -59.81 -11.97
C GLY A 22 -4.19 -59.80 -12.24
N GLN A 23 -4.55 -60.25 -13.41
CA GLN A 23 -5.87 -60.54 -13.96
C GLN A 23 -6.39 -61.79 -13.28
N ASP A 24 -7.66 -61.80 -12.83
CA ASP A 24 -8.54 -62.91 -13.24
C ASP A 24 -10.03 -62.61 -13.08
N SER A 25 -10.76 -63.17 -13.99
CA SER A 25 -12.17 -63.09 -14.29
C SER A 25 -13.01 -64.06 -13.42
N GLY A 26 -14.23 -63.66 -13.07
CA GLY A 26 -15.23 -64.60 -12.48
C GLY A 26 -16.60 -63.94 -12.33
N LYS A 27 -17.50 -64.29 -13.23
CA LYS A 27 -18.96 -64.05 -13.19
C LYS A 27 -19.58 -64.59 -11.91
N ASN A 28 -20.48 -63.85 -11.28
CA ASN A 28 -21.83 -64.38 -11.08
C ASN A 28 -22.86 -63.29 -10.69
N SER A 29 -24.00 -63.40 -11.33
CA SER A 29 -25.23 -62.68 -11.09
C SER A 29 -25.91 -63.10 -9.80
N ASN A 30 -26.42 -62.14 -9.01
CA ASN A 30 -27.73 -62.30 -8.35
C ASN A 30 -28.37 -60.97 -8.00
N SER A 31 -29.55 -60.80 -8.55
CA SER A 31 -30.52 -59.74 -8.20
C SER A 31 -31.08 -60.01 -6.81
N THR A 32 -31.14 -58.95 -5.96
CA THR A 32 -32.15 -58.93 -4.91
C THR A 32 -32.59 -57.45 -4.73
N ASP A 33 -33.84 -57.29 -5.03
CA ASP A 33 -34.70 -56.15 -4.80
C ASP A 33 -34.92 -55.98 -3.29
N LEU A 34 -34.72 -54.79 -2.72
CA LEU A 34 -35.26 -54.44 -1.42
C LEU A 34 -35.47 -52.93 -1.28
N SER A 35 -36.76 -52.63 -1.40
CA SER A 35 -37.53 -51.62 -0.65
C SER A 35 -37.00 -50.23 -0.44
N LYS A 36 -37.80 -49.32 -0.98
CA LYS A 36 -38.00 -47.93 -0.57
C LYS A 36 -37.95 -47.74 0.94
N THR A 37 -37.05 -46.87 1.39
CA THR A 37 -37.21 -46.16 2.65
C THR A 37 -37.39 -44.70 2.28
N GLU A 38 -38.59 -44.19 2.51
CA GLU A 38 -38.88 -42.77 2.46
C GLU A 38 -38.08 -42.10 3.59
N THR A 39 -37.09 -41.28 3.19
CA THR A 39 -36.44 -40.35 4.11
C THR A 39 -37.18 -39.03 3.95
N GLU A 40 -37.78 -38.60 5.06
CA GLU A 40 -38.45 -37.33 5.22
C GLU A 40 -37.52 -36.21 4.72
N ALA A 41 -38.04 -35.35 3.86
CA ALA A 41 -37.42 -34.11 3.43
C ALA A 41 -37.34 -33.18 4.66
N SER A 42 -36.16 -33.13 5.25
CA SER A 42 -35.77 -32.02 6.10
C SER A 42 -35.81 -30.78 5.21
N SER A 43 -36.62 -29.83 5.58
CA SER A 43 -36.71 -28.50 4.97
C SER A 43 -35.30 -27.88 5.02
N GLY A 44 -34.57 -27.96 3.91
CA GLY A 44 -33.29 -27.28 3.74
C GLY A 44 -33.53 -25.78 3.77
N GLN A 45 -32.96 -25.13 4.76
CA GLN A 45 -32.55 -23.76 4.63
C GLN A 45 -31.70 -23.68 3.35
N THR A 46 -32.17 -22.95 2.37
CA THR A 46 -31.32 -22.46 1.26
C THR A 46 -30.43 -21.39 1.85
N GLY A 47 -29.33 -21.78 2.52
CA GLY A 47 -28.25 -20.84 2.79
C GLY A 47 -27.75 -20.33 1.43
N GLU A 48 -27.73 -19.04 1.23
CA GLU A 48 -27.00 -18.45 0.12
C GLU A 48 -25.55 -18.96 0.21
N ALA A 49 -24.96 -19.31 -0.92
CA ALA A 49 -23.58 -19.76 -0.94
C ALA A 49 -22.68 -18.62 -0.45
N GLU A 50 -21.77 -18.93 0.48
CA GLU A 50 -20.80 -17.97 1.01
C GLU A 50 -20.02 -17.32 -0.13
N THR A 51 -20.02 -16.00 -0.18
CA THR A 51 -19.29 -15.22 -1.19
C THR A 51 -17.86 -14.99 -0.74
N THR A 52 -16.90 -15.40 -1.54
CA THR A 52 -15.46 -15.26 -1.23
C THR A 52 -14.78 -14.42 -2.32
N LEU A 53 -13.90 -13.51 -1.92
CA LEU A 53 -12.99 -12.77 -2.78
C LEU A 53 -11.56 -13.19 -2.47
N VAL A 54 -10.81 -13.64 -3.47
CA VAL A 54 -9.38 -13.96 -3.35
C VAL A 54 -8.57 -12.84 -3.99
N TYR A 55 -7.82 -12.11 -3.17
CA TYR A 55 -6.96 -11.00 -3.57
C TYR A 55 -5.49 -11.39 -3.50
N GLY A 56 -4.73 -11.12 -4.58
CA GLY A 56 -3.28 -11.31 -4.62
C GLY A 56 -2.58 -10.18 -3.88
N SER A 57 -1.78 -10.50 -2.87
CA SER A 57 -1.15 -9.54 -1.98
C SER A 57 0.32 -9.87 -1.72
N ALA A 58 1.08 -8.89 -1.24
CA ALA A 58 2.36 -9.12 -0.58
C ALA A 58 2.16 -9.68 0.83
N ASP A 59 3.23 -10.17 1.46
CA ASP A 59 3.17 -10.65 2.84
C ASP A 59 3.30 -9.49 3.83
N TYR A 60 2.70 -9.68 4.99
CA TYR A 60 2.78 -8.75 6.10
C TYR A 60 3.59 -9.37 7.24
N THR A 61 4.47 -8.61 7.85
CA THR A 61 5.19 -9.04 9.06
C THR A 61 4.34 -8.83 10.30
N ARG A 62 3.55 -7.76 10.29
CA ARG A 62 2.58 -7.35 11.33
C ARG A 62 1.55 -6.41 10.71
N ILE A 63 0.42 -6.23 11.36
CA ILE A 63 -0.61 -5.26 10.99
C ILE A 63 -0.70 -4.24 12.11
N ASN A 64 0.10 -3.16 12.02
CA ASN A 64 0.19 -2.11 13.03
C ASN A 64 0.04 -0.73 12.40
N PRO A 65 -1.19 -0.27 12.16
CA PRO A 65 -1.44 0.98 11.46
C PRO A 65 -0.96 2.23 12.20
N ALA A 66 -0.75 2.16 13.52
CA ALA A 66 -0.25 3.30 14.29
C ALA A 66 1.27 3.51 14.15
N MET A 67 2.01 2.47 13.79
CA MET A 67 3.46 2.52 13.62
C MET A 67 3.86 2.60 12.15
N ASP A 68 3.16 1.84 11.29
CA ASP A 68 3.44 1.68 9.87
C ASP A 68 2.16 1.95 9.06
N GLU A 69 2.19 2.80 8.05
CA GLU A 69 0.98 3.18 7.30
C GLU A 69 0.55 2.17 6.21
N HIS A 70 1.26 1.08 6.00
CA HIS A 70 1.14 0.35 4.76
C HIS A 70 0.28 -0.90 4.82
N GLY A 71 -0.69 -0.97 3.92
CA GLY A 71 -1.45 -2.15 3.55
C GLY A 71 -2.96 -1.89 3.46
N GLU A 72 -3.53 -2.32 2.36
CA GLU A 72 -4.98 -2.26 2.08
C GLU A 72 -5.78 -2.99 3.18
N ILE A 73 -5.18 -3.99 3.81
CA ILE A 73 -5.78 -4.76 4.88
C ILE A 73 -6.18 -3.89 6.09
N ASN A 74 -5.43 -2.80 6.35
CA ASN A 74 -5.73 -1.88 7.44
C ASN A 74 -7.12 -1.25 7.28
N LEU A 75 -7.53 -0.90 6.04
CA LEU A 75 -8.84 -0.32 5.73
C LEU A 75 -10.00 -1.29 5.95
N LEU A 76 -9.71 -2.61 5.92
CA LEU A 76 -10.71 -3.64 6.16
C LEU A 76 -10.84 -3.98 7.65
N LEU A 77 -9.76 -3.85 8.41
CA LEU A 77 -9.73 -4.23 9.83
C LEU A 77 -10.02 -3.06 10.78
N PHE A 78 -9.65 -1.84 10.41
CA PHE A 78 -9.69 -0.66 11.28
C PHE A 78 -10.42 0.51 10.64
N ASN A 79 -10.77 1.49 11.46
CA ASN A 79 -11.28 2.79 11.00
C ASN A 79 -10.64 3.94 11.78
N GLY A 80 -10.60 5.12 11.16
CA GLY A 80 -10.24 6.38 11.79
C GLY A 80 -11.47 7.19 12.23
N LEU A 81 -11.25 8.32 12.88
CA LEU A 81 -12.33 9.27 13.19
C LEU A 81 -12.93 9.85 11.92
N THR A 82 -12.09 10.12 10.93
CA THR A 82 -12.47 10.51 9.59
C THR A 82 -12.10 9.40 8.60
N ALA A 83 -12.56 9.52 7.37
CA ALA A 83 -12.24 8.61 6.26
C ALA A 83 -12.18 9.41 4.95
N HIS A 84 -11.68 8.80 3.88
CA HIS A 84 -11.78 9.34 2.52
C HIS A 84 -12.94 8.70 1.75
N ASP A 85 -13.59 9.48 0.91
CA ASP A 85 -14.49 8.95 -0.12
C ASP A 85 -13.71 8.61 -1.40
N ALA A 86 -14.43 8.17 -2.45
CA ALA A 86 -13.82 7.81 -3.73
C ALA A 86 -13.20 9.01 -4.49
N ASP A 87 -13.56 10.22 -4.13
CA ASP A 87 -13.05 11.47 -4.71
C ASP A 87 -11.96 12.11 -3.83
N ASP A 88 -11.46 11.37 -2.82
CA ASP A 88 -10.43 11.79 -1.86
C ASP A 88 -10.85 12.94 -0.94
N ASN A 89 -12.16 13.10 -0.71
CA ASN A 89 -12.66 14.07 0.25
C ASN A 89 -12.75 13.47 1.64
N ILE A 90 -12.45 14.27 2.66
CA ILE A 90 -12.65 13.88 4.06
C ILE A 90 -14.15 13.76 4.38
N VAL A 91 -14.52 12.59 4.87
CA VAL A 91 -15.88 12.25 5.28
C VAL A 91 -15.91 11.67 6.70
N PRO A 92 -17.09 11.63 7.37
CA PRO A 92 -17.24 11.00 8.68
C PRO A 92 -16.89 9.51 8.68
N GLY A 93 -15.96 9.12 9.57
CA GLY A 93 -15.63 7.74 9.90
C GLY A 93 -16.28 7.28 11.21
N LEU A 94 -15.48 6.94 12.24
CA LEU A 94 -15.94 6.64 13.60
C LEU A 94 -16.61 7.86 14.26
N ALA A 95 -16.14 9.09 13.93
CA ALA A 95 -16.86 10.30 14.29
C ALA A 95 -17.98 10.54 13.27
N GLU A 96 -19.18 10.85 13.76
CA GLU A 96 -20.31 11.24 12.89
C GLU A 96 -20.21 12.70 12.42
N LYS A 97 -19.51 13.54 13.20
CA LYS A 97 -19.25 14.96 12.94
C LYS A 97 -18.11 15.48 13.79
N TRP A 98 -17.61 16.66 13.43
CA TRP A 98 -16.64 17.42 14.21
C TRP A 98 -16.92 18.92 14.11
N GLU A 99 -16.36 19.67 15.05
CA GLU A 99 -16.42 21.12 15.13
C GLU A 99 -15.00 21.65 15.31
N TYR A 100 -14.73 22.84 14.74
CA TYR A 100 -13.44 23.53 14.91
C TYR A 100 -13.64 24.91 15.48
N ASP A 101 -13.04 25.17 16.62
CA ASP A 101 -12.98 26.49 17.23
C ASP A 101 -11.63 27.15 16.85
N ALA A 102 -11.71 28.16 15.98
CA ALA A 102 -10.55 28.87 15.49
C ALA A 102 -9.90 29.82 16.55
N GLU A 103 -10.65 30.20 17.61
CA GLU A 103 -10.09 31.05 18.67
C GLU A 103 -9.16 30.29 19.60
N THR A 104 -9.46 29.00 19.80
CA THR A 104 -8.69 28.11 20.68
C THR A 104 -7.90 27.05 19.92
N CYS A 105 -7.96 27.03 18.59
CA CYS A 105 -7.38 25.99 17.71
C CYS A 105 -7.80 24.57 18.14
N THR A 106 -9.09 24.39 18.48
CA THR A 106 -9.59 23.13 19.06
C THR A 106 -10.54 22.44 18.11
N TYR A 107 -10.24 21.19 17.79
CA TYR A 107 -11.18 20.27 17.14
C TYR A 107 -11.92 19.45 18.20
N THR A 108 -13.26 19.31 18.05
CA THR A 108 -14.09 18.43 18.88
C THR A 108 -14.78 17.42 18.00
N PHE A 109 -14.52 16.13 18.24
CA PHE A 109 -15.10 15.02 17.49
C PHE A 109 -16.21 14.36 18.31
N HIS A 110 -17.33 14.06 17.64
CA HIS A 110 -18.46 13.32 18.21
C HIS A 110 -18.50 11.93 17.61
N ILE A 111 -18.24 10.92 18.43
CA ILE A 111 -18.21 9.53 18.03
C ILE A 111 -19.62 9.00 17.84
N ARG A 112 -19.84 8.16 16.85
CA ARG A 112 -21.11 7.48 16.60
C ARG A 112 -21.50 6.60 17.77
N ASP A 113 -22.79 6.51 18.05
CA ASP A 113 -23.31 5.58 19.04
C ASP A 113 -23.22 4.13 18.55
N GLY A 114 -22.97 3.20 19.48
CA GLY A 114 -23.09 1.76 19.25
C GLY A 114 -21.93 1.10 18.50
N ILE A 115 -20.83 1.80 18.29
CA ILE A 115 -19.63 1.17 17.73
C ILE A 115 -19.04 0.16 18.73
N GLN A 116 -18.68 -1.02 18.20
CA GLN A 116 -18.03 -2.08 18.95
C GLN A 116 -16.75 -2.51 18.25
N TRP A 117 -15.76 -2.93 19.03
CA TRP A 117 -14.60 -3.66 18.56
C TRP A 117 -15.02 -5.05 18.05
N HIS A 118 -14.17 -5.69 17.26
CA HIS A 118 -14.44 -7.02 16.70
C HIS A 118 -14.69 -8.10 17.78
N ASP A 119 -14.19 -7.91 18.99
CA ASP A 119 -14.40 -8.79 20.14
C ASP A 119 -15.67 -8.46 20.96
N GLY A 120 -16.38 -7.39 20.58
CA GLY A 120 -17.64 -6.97 21.19
C GLY A 120 -17.49 -5.92 22.29
N GLU A 121 -16.26 -5.51 22.66
CA GLU A 121 -16.05 -4.42 23.59
C GLU A 121 -16.50 -3.09 22.99
N LYS A 122 -16.98 -2.16 23.83
CA LYS A 122 -17.47 -0.85 23.39
C LYS A 122 -16.31 0.05 22.96
N PHE A 123 -16.42 0.67 21.80
CA PHE A 123 -15.51 1.74 21.36
C PHE A 123 -15.83 3.04 22.10
N THR A 124 -14.81 3.76 22.56
CA THR A 124 -14.95 5.02 23.31
C THR A 124 -13.91 6.07 22.91
N ALA A 125 -14.12 7.31 23.37
CA ALA A 125 -13.17 8.40 23.22
C ALA A 125 -11.81 8.14 23.92
N ASP A 126 -11.77 7.25 24.92
CA ASP A 126 -10.51 6.83 25.54
C ASP A 126 -9.61 6.04 24.59
N ASP A 127 -10.17 5.25 23.66
CA ASP A 127 -9.41 4.51 22.64
C ASP A 127 -8.72 5.49 21.67
N VAL A 128 -9.43 6.55 21.31
CA VAL A 128 -8.90 7.62 20.44
C VAL A 128 -7.71 8.31 21.13
N LYS A 129 -7.90 8.76 22.36
CA LYS A 129 -6.83 9.39 23.15
C LYS A 129 -5.63 8.47 23.29
N PHE A 130 -5.86 7.21 23.68
CA PHE A 130 -4.82 6.19 23.83
C PHE A 130 -3.99 6.03 22.54
N THR A 131 -4.66 5.92 21.38
CA THR A 131 -3.99 5.71 20.10
C THR A 131 -3.06 6.88 19.74
N ILE A 132 -3.57 8.11 19.84
CA ILE A 132 -2.77 9.28 19.46
C ILE A 132 -1.62 9.50 20.47
N GLU A 133 -1.84 9.31 21.77
CA GLU A 133 -0.78 9.34 22.76
C GLU A 133 0.29 8.27 22.52
N ALA A 134 -0.10 7.05 22.10
CA ALA A 134 0.83 5.99 21.74
C ALA A 134 1.67 6.31 20.49
N ILE A 135 1.07 6.97 19.48
CA ILE A 135 1.78 7.45 18.29
C ILE A 135 2.80 8.55 18.66
N MET A 136 2.40 9.47 19.52
CA MET A 136 3.23 10.59 19.95
C MET A 136 4.35 10.20 20.91
N ASP A 137 4.26 9.01 21.53
CA ASP A 137 5.29 8.54 22.47
C ASP A 137 6.60 8.19 21.72
N PRO A 138 7.70 8.90 21.99
CA PRO A 138 8.98 8.64 21.34
C PRO A 138 9.52 7.23 21.58
N GLU A 139 9.10 6.54 22.67
CA GLU A 139 9.55 5.16 22.96
C GLU A 139 8.97 4.17 21.96
N ASN A 140 7.83 4.49 21.33
CA ASN A 140 7.19 3.66 20.31
C ASN A 140 7.80 3.86 18.92
N GLY A 141 8.45 5.02 18.65
CA GLY A 141 9.13 5.29 17.37
C GLY A 141 8.21 5.23 16.15
N SER A 142 6.98 5.72 16.29
CA SER A 142 6.02 5.78 15.18
C SER A 142 6.48 6.73 14.09
N GLU A 143 6.41 6.31 12.83
CA GLU A 143 6.64 7.15 11.66
C GLU A 143 5.58 8.25 11.52
N ASN A 144 4.41 8.05 12.15
CA ASN A 144 3.29 8.99 12.14
C ASN A 144 3.37 10.07 13.22
N ALA A 145 4.32 9.99 14.17
CA ALA A 145 4.45 10.95 15.25
C ALA A 145 4.56 12.44 14.79
N PRO A 146 5.27 12.75 13.68
CA PRO A 146 5.34 14.12 13.17
C PRO A 146 3.98 14.74 12.79
N ASN A 147 2.99 13.93 12.45
CA ASN A 147 1.65 14.41 12.09
C ASN A 147 0.88 15.00 13.28
N TYR A 148 1.31 14.69 14.49
CA TYR A 148 0.63 15.09 15.73
C TYR A 148 1.48 16.02 16.62
N GLU A 149 2.62 16.53 16.11
CA GLU A 149 3.50 17.39 16.91
C GLU A 149 2.85 18.71 17.35
N ASP A 150 1.82 19.16 16.63
CA ASP A 150 1.03 20.35 16.99
C ASP A 150 -0.01 20.08 18.08
N VAL A 151 -0.25 18.85 18.48
CA VAL A 151 -1.23 18.48 19.51
C VAL A 151 -0.68 18.80 20.88
N GLU A 152 -1.25 19.82 21.55
CA GLU A 152 -0.89 20.22 22.91
C GLU A 152 -1.70 19.48 23.98
N GLU A 153 -2.97 19.17 23.70
CA GLU A 153 -3.86 18.55 24.67
C GLU A 153 -4.92 17.71 24.02
N ILE A 154 -5.13 16.51 24.55
CA ILE A 154 -6.22 15.58 24.18
C ILE A 154 -7.12 15.42 25.38
N THR A 155 -8.38 15.91 25.28
CA THR A 155 -9.34 15.85 26.38
C THR A 155 -10.49 14.93 26.02
N VAL A 156 -10.70 13.87 26.77
CA VAL A 156 -11.91 13.06 26.76
C VAL A 156 -12.98 13.78 27.55
N ILE A 157 -14.02 14.28 26.88
CA ILE A 157 -15.13 15.02 27.51
C ILE A 157 -16.14 14.03 28.11
N ASP A 158 -16.46 12.99 27.35
CA ASP A 158 -17.27 11.85 27.74
C ASP A 158 -16.96 10.65 26.83
N ASP A 159 -17.61 9.49 27.01
CA ASP A 159 -17.36 8.27 26.24
C ASP A 159 -17.46 8.47 24.71
N SER A 160 -18.20 9.47 24.25
CA SER A 160 -18.49 9.72 22.84
C SER A 160 -17.91 11.04 22.32
N THR A 161 -17.18 11.79 23.12
CA THR A 161 -16.69 13.11 22.76
C THR A 161 -15.23 13.30 23.15
N VAL A 162 -14.37 13.59 22.17
CA VAL A 162 -12.96 13.89 22.38
C VAL A 162 -12.59 15.21 21.71
N SER A 163 -11.76 16.01 22.34
CA SER A 163 -11.23 17.24 21.77
C SER A 163 -9.70 17.26 21.73
N PHE A 164 -9.19 17.92 20.68
CA PHE A 164 -7.77 18.12 20.42
C PHE A 164 -7.51 19.62 20.33
N ARG A 165 -6.70 20.15 21.24
CA ARG A 165 -6.22 21.50 21.16
C ARG A 165 -4.84 21.53 20.52
N LEU A 166 -4.71 22.29 19.44
CA LEU A 166 -3.48 22.42 18.68
C LEU A 166 -2.74 23.71 19.07
N SER A 167 -1.41 23.70 18.95
CA SER A 167 -0.55 24.88 19.18
C SER A 167 -0.77 25.98 18.15
N GLU A 168 -1.12 25.59 16.92
CA GLU A 168 -1.42 26.47 15.79
C GLU A 168 -2.47 25.85 14.87
N PRO A 169 -3.13 26.64 13.98
CA PRO A 169 -4.07 26.10 13.02
C PRO A 169 -3.39 25.12 12.06
N ASN A 170 -3.85 23.89 12.01
CA ASN A 170 -3.37 22.85 11.08
C ASN A 170 -4.50 22.39 10.19
N VAL A 171 -4.44 22.73 8.89
CA VAL A 171 -5.47 22.40 7.90
C VAL A 171 -5.47 20.91 7.53
N ALA A 172 -4.34 20.22 7.72
CA ALA A 172 -4.19 18.80 7.44
C ALA A 172 -4.66 17.92 8.62
N PHE A 173 -5.06 18.50 9.75
CA PHE A 173 -5.39 17.72 10.94
C PHE A 173 -6.51 16.70 10.73
N LEU A 174 -7.51 17.02 9.90
CA LEU A 174 -8.58 16.09 9.56
C LEU A 174 -8.09 14.91 8.71
N GLU A 175 -7.06 15.11 7.88
CA GLU A 175 -6.40 14.04 7.14
C GLU A 175 -5.72 13.06 8.10
N TYR A 176 -5.04 13.59 9.12
CA TYR A 176 -4.37 12.75 10.12
C TYR A 176 -5.35 11.95 11.00
N MET A 177 -6.61 12.39 11.09
CA MET A 177 -7.66 11.68 11.82
C MET A 177 -8.25 10.47 11.06
N THR A 178 -7.81 10.21 9.81
CA THR A 178 -8.07 8.96 9.09
C THR A 178 -7.27 7.79 9.67
N MET A 179 -6.27 8.10 10.51
CA MET A 179 -5.47 7.12 11.24
C MET A 179 -6.36 6.12 11.97
N ALA A 180 -6.05 4.85 11.80
CA ALA A 180 -6.76 3.75 12.46
C ALA A 180 -6.66 3.84 13.98
N ILE A 181 -7.77 3.76 14.66
CA ILE A 181 -7.81 3.75 16.13
C ILE A 181 -7.55 2.33 16.63
N LEU A 182 -6.76 2.22 17.71
CA LEU A 182 -6.35 0.98 18.35
C LEU A 182 -7.11 0.74 19.67
N PRO A 183 -7.38 -0.55 20.03
CA PRO A 183 -8.13 -0.90 21.24
C PRO A 183 -7.30 -0.72 22.51
N LYS A 184 -7.61 0.31 23.29
CA LYS A 184 -6.95 0.56 24.57
C LYS A 184 -7.01 -0.65 25.50
N HIS A 185 -8.16 -1.33 25.59
CA HIS A 185 -8.39 -2.46 26.49
C HIS A 185 -7.48 -3.68 26.22
N LEU A 186 -6.88 -3.77 25.01
CA LEU A 186 -5.96 -4.85 24.65
C LEU A 186 -4.49 -4.40 24.62
N LEU A 187 -4.23 -3.08 24.49
CA LEU A 187 -2.88 -2.56 24.26
C LEU A 187 -2.35 -1.66 25.38
N GLU A 188 -3.17 -1.28 26.37
CA GLU A 188 -2.68 -0.45 27.47
C GLU A 188 -1.59 -1.19 28.29
N GLY A 189 -0.38 -0.63 28.26
CA GLY A 189 0.81 -1.19 28.92
C GLY A 189 1.57 -2.23 28.08
N GLU A 190 1.14 -2.51 26.86
CA GLU A 190 1.85 -3.35 25.92
C GLU A 190 2.93 -2.55 25.14
N ASN A 191 3.96 -3.25 24.69
CA ASN A 191 4.95 -2.67 23.79
C ASN A 191 4.41 -2.64 22.35
N MET A 192 4.23 -1.45 21.78
CA MET A 192 3.67 -1.27 20.44
C MET A 192 4.53 -1.87 19.31
N GLN A 193 5.82 -2.12 19.54
CA GLN A 193 6.71 -2.74 18.57
C GLN A 193 6.72 -4.27 18.62
N GLU A 194 6.38 -4.85 19.77
CA GLU A 194 6.58 -6.29 20.05
C GLU A 194 5.29 -7.04 20.39
N SER A 195 4.16 -6.35 20.59
CA SER A 195 2.91 -6.98 21.02
C SER A 195 2.38 -8.00 19.99
N ASP A 196 2.03 -9.18 20.48
CA ASP A 196 1.39 -10.24 19.68
C ASP A 196 0.01 -9.82 19.13
N PHE A 197 -0.58 -8.74 19.66
CA PHE A 197 -1.82 -8.15 19.14
C PHE A 197 -1.75 -7.91 17.63
N PHE A 198 -0.61 -7.43 17.12
CA PHE A 198 -0.45 -7.07 15.71
C PHE A 198 -0.33 -8.29 14.77
N ARG A 199 -0.39 -9.50 15.31
CA ARG A 199 -0.53 -10.78 14.58
C ARG A 199 -1.96 -11.32 14.63
N ALA A 200 -2.77 -10.84 15.55
CA ALA A 200 -4.19 -11.18 15.70
C ALA A 200 -5.02 -9.91 16.01
N PRO A 201 -4.99 -8.91 15.12
CA PRO A 201 -5.57 -7.60 15.41
C PRO A 201 -7.08 -7.63 15.58
N VAL A 202 -7.56 -6.84 16.53
CA VAL A 202 -8.95 -6.55 16.81
C VAL A 202 -9.22 -5.09 16.42
N GLY A 203 -10.04 -4.86 15.43
CA GLY A 203 -10.35 -3.52 14.92
C GLY A 203 -11.84 -3.19 15.05
N THR A 204 -12.23 -2.10 14.37
CA THR A 204 -13.62 -1.65 14.24
C THR A 204 -14.13 -1.76 12.80
N GLY A 205 -13.32 -2.31 11.90
CA GLY A 205 -13.55 -2.32 10.46
C GLY A 205 -14.65 -3.27 9.99
N PRO A 206 -14.93 -3.22 8.67
CA PRO A 206 -15.96 -4.05 8.05
C PRO A 206 -15.65 -5.55 8.04
N TYR A 207 -14.40 -5.94 8.23
CA TYR A 207 -13.95 -7.33 8.31
C TYR A 207 -13.18 -7.59 9.58
N LYS A 208 -13.23 -8.86 10.05
CA LYS A 208 -12.51 -9.41 11.21
C LYS A 208 -11.48 -10.42 10.73
N LEU A 209 -10.33 -10.49 11.40
CA LEU A 209 -9.35 -11.53 11.13
C LEU A 209 -9.89 -12.90 11.57
N GLU A 210 -9.92 -13.88 10.67
CA GLU A 210 -10.23 -15.29 10.95
C GLU A 210 -8.97 -16.10 11.16
N SER A 211 -7.98 -15.98 10.26
CA SER A 211 -6.70 -16.68 10.36
C SER A 211 -5.60 -15.99 9.59
N TRP A 212 -4.37 -16.25 9.99
CA TRP A 212 -3.16 -15.78 9.31
C TRP A 212 -2.13 -16.91 9.24
N ASP A 213 -1.95 -17.46 8.04
CA ASP A 213 -0.92 -18.43 7.69
C ASP A 213 0.25 -17.68 7.02
N GLU A 214 1.34 -17.49 7.77
CA GLU A 214 2.50 -16.70 7.35
C GLU A 214 3.07 -17.19 6.01
N GLY A 215 3.31 -16.27 5.09
CA GLY A 215 3.80 -16.56 3.75
C GLY A 215 2.80 -17.28 2.82
N GLN A 216 1.55 -17.48 3.26
CA GLN A 216 0.53 -18.17 2.47
C GLN A 216 -0.72 -17.32 2.27
N SER A 217 -1.42 -16.98 3.37
CA SER A 217 -2.67 -16.23 3.28
C SER A 217 -3.10 -15.58 4.60
N ILE A 218 -3.87 -14.52 4.49
CA ILE A 218 -4.63 -13.91 5.58
C ILE A 218 -6.10 -14.00 5.22
N VAL A 219 -6.91 -14.56 6.10
CA VAL A 219 -8.35 -14.76 5.88
C VAL A 219 -9.14 -13.82 6.77
N LEU A 220 -9.99 -13.02 6.15
CA LEU A 220 -10.90 -12.10 6.82
C LEU A 220 -12.33 -12.54 6.59
N VAL A 221 -13.16 -12.43 7.63
CA VAL A 221 -14.61 -12.66 7.57
C VAL A 221 -15.36 -11.36 7.84
N LYS A 222 -16.52 -11.20 7.23
CA LYS A 222 -17.33 -9.99 7.40
C LYS A 222 -17.67 -9.73 8.87
N ASN A 223 -17.70 -8.46 9.24
CA ASN A 223 -18.23 -7.99 10.50
C ASN A 223 -19.74 -7.74 10.33
N GLU A 224 -20.57 -8.65 10.84
CA GLU A 224 -22.04 -8.53 10.75
C GLU A 224 -22.56 -7.29 11.49
N ASP A 225 -21.83 -6.85 12.53
CA ASP A 225 -22.20 -5.73 13.39
C ASP A 225 -21.49 -4.42 12.98
N TYR A 226 -20.96 -4.36 11.75
CA TYR A 226 -20.27 -3.16 11.28
C TYR A 226 -21.22 -1.93 11.28
N TYR A 227 -20.79 -0.85 11.90
CA TYR A 227 -21.63 0.33 12.15
C TYR A 227 -22.16 1.03 10.88
N LEU A 228 -21.57 0.84 9.72
CA LEU A 228 -22.08 1.28 8.42
C LEU A 228 -22.87 0.19 7.66
N GLY A 229 -23.12 -0.95 8.29
CA GLY A 229 -23.80 -2.10 7.72
C GLY A 229 -22.83 -3.18 7.25
N ALA A 230 -23.23 -4.44 7.39
CA ALA A 230 -22.39 -5.59 7.04
C ALA A 230 -21.97 -5.58 5.56
N PRO A 231 -20.71 -5.95 5.24
CA PRO A 231 -20.24 -6.10 3.86
C PRO A 231 -21.06 -7.16 3.10
N LYS A 232 -21.10 -7.03 1.76
CA LYS A 232 -21.78 -8.00 0.89
C LYS A 232 -20.96 -9.26 0.63
N ILE A 233 -19.63 -9.17 0.67
CA ILE A 233 -18.72 -10.29 0.53
C ILE A 233 -18.51 -10.89 1.91
N ASP A 234 -18.75 -12.20 2.05
CA ASP A 234 -18.69 -12.88 3.34
C ASP A 234 -17.26 -13.08 3.80
N LYS A 235 -16.35 -13.35 2.85
CA LYS A 235 -14.94 -13.70 3.13
C LYS A 235 -13.99 -13.04 2.13
N VAL A 236 -12.89 -12.48 2.63
CA VAL A 236 -11.78 -11.96 1.82
C VAL A 236 -10.51 -12.73 2.18
N ILE A 237 -9.85 -13.29 1.18
CA ILE A 237 -8.59 -14.02 1.33
C ILE A 237 -7.49 -13.20 0.67
N PHE A 238 -6.56 -12.67 1.46
CA PHE A 238 -5.29 -12.13 0.99
C PHE A 238 -4.36 -13.30 0.73
N LYS A 239 -4.21 -13.71 -0.51
CA LYS A 239 -3.29 -14.76 -0.93
C LYS A 239 -1.91 -14.16 -1.16
N ILE A 240 -0.90 -14.65 -0.48
CA ILE A 240 0.46 -14.09 -0.57
C ILE A 240 1.11 -14.52 -1.87
N VAL A 241 1.26 -13.58 -2.79
CA VAL A 241 1.86 -13.75 -4.13
C VAL A 241 2.68 -12.50 -4.45
N PRO A 242 3.92 -12.39 -3.96
CA PRO A 242 4.68 -11.14 -4.01
C PRO A 242 5.24 -10.80 -5.42
N ASP A 243 5.16 -11.70 -6.39
CA ASP A 243 5.64 -11.50 -7.76
C ASP A 243 4.49 -11.14 -8.70
N ASP A 244 4.55 -9.97 -9.36
CA ASP A 244 3.50 -9.45 -10.23
C ASP A 244 3.17 -10.37 -11.42
N ASN A 245 4.17 -11.04 -12.00
CA ASN A 245 3.93 -12.00 -13.07
C ASN A 245 3.18 -13.23 -12.54
N ALA A 246 3.51 -13.68 -11.33
CA ALA A 246 2.80 -14.78 -10.69
C ALA A 246 1.35 -14.38 -10.35
N GLN A 247 1.11 -13.15 -9.88
CA GLN A 247 -0.24 -12.62 -9.67
C GLN A 247 -1.04 -12.59 -10.98
N ALA A 248 -0.46 -12.08 -12.07
CA ALA A 248 -1.09 -12.06 -13.38
C ALA A 248 -1.45 -13.47 -13.87
N MET A 249 -0.56 -14.45 -13.72
CA MET A 249 -0.82 -15.86 -14.08
C MET A 249 -1.94 -16.47 -13.24
N GLN A 250 -1.98 -16.23 -11.94
CA GLN A 250 -3.00 -16.74 -11.04
C GLN A 250 -4.36 -16.08 -11.27
N LEU A 251 -4.37 -14.79 -11.60
CA LEU A 251 -5.58 -14.09 -12.03
C LEU A 251 -6.11 -14.69 -13.33
N GLU A 252 -5.26 -14.98 -14.31
CA GLU A 252 -5.63 -15.62 -15.58
C GLU A 252 -6.18 -17.04 -15.38
N SER A 253 -5.62 -17.80 -14.45
CA SER A 253 -6.08 -19.17 -14.15
C SER A 253 -7.35 -19.22 -13.30
N GLY A 254 -7.79 -18.09 -12.73
CA GLY A 254 -8.92 -18.01 -11.80
C GLY A 254 -8.58 -18.46 -10.37
N GLU A 255 -7.31 -18.46 -10.01
CA GLU A 255 -6.87 -18.68 -8.63
C GLU A 255 -6.94 -17.40 -7.80
N LEU A 256 -6.96 -16.23 -8.44
CA LEU A 256 -7.26 -14.94 -7.88
C LEU A 256 -8.50 -14.35 -8.54
N ASP A 257 -9.30 -13.62 -7.78
CA ASP A 257 -10.45 -12.86 -8.26
C ASP A 257 -10.08 -11.39 -8.53
N LEU A 258 -9.09 -10.89 -7.80
CA LEU A 258 -8.61 -9.50 -7.85
C LEU A 258 -7.10 -9.48 -7.68
N ALA A 259 -6.41 -8.62 -8.43
CA ALA A 259 -5.00 -8.33 -8.26
C ALA A 259 -4.70 -6.88 -8.64
N LEU A 260 -3.76 -6.25 -7.94
CA LEU A 260 -3.14 -5.00 -8.34
C LEU A 260 -1.94 -5.35 -9.23
N LEU A 261 -1.99 -4.98 -10.50
CA LEU A 261 -0.97 -5.33 -11.47
C LEU A 261 -0.19 -4.09 -11.91
N ASP A 262 1.09 -4.27 -12.17
CA ASP A 262 1.89 -3.27 -12.87
C ASP A 262 1.34 -2.98 -14.27
N PRO A 263 1.65 -1.82 -14.89
CA PRO A 263 1.14 -1.45 -16.20
C PRO A 263 1.42 -2.50 -17.29
N LYS A 264 2.57 -3.15 -17.25
CA LYS A 264 2.98 -4.15 -18.25
C LYS A 264 2.13 -5.42 -18.19
N ASN A 265 1.88 -5.92 -16.96
CA ASN A 265 1.03 -7.09 -16.76
C ASN A 265 -0.44 -6.76 -17.01
N ALA A 266 -0.92 -5.57 -16.60
CA ALA A 266 -2.29 -5.11 -16.80
C ALA A 266 -2.68 -5.02 -18.29
N GLN A 267 -1.75 -4.68 -19.20
CA GLN A 267 -2.00 -4.64 -20.65
C GLN A 267 -2.56 -5.96 -21.19
N ASN A 268 -2.17 -7.10 -20.62
CA ASN A 268 -2.63 -8.42 -21.05
C ASN A 268 -4.12 -8.69 -20.75
N PHE A 269 -4.74 -7.87 -19.90
CA PHE A 269 -6.12 -8.03 -19.43
C PHE A 269 -7.08 -6.94 -19.96
N LYS A 270 -6.58 -5.79 -20.45
CA LYS A 270 -7.40 -4.63 -20.85
C LYS A 270 -8.46 -4.95 -21.89
N GLU A 271 -8.18 -5.86 -22.85
CA GLU A 271 -9.10 -6.26 -23.90
C GLU A 271 -9.50 -7.76 -23.82
N LYS A 272 -9.22 -8.40 -22.67
CA LYS A 272 -9.45 -9.83 -22.50
C LYS A 272 -10.85 -10.11 -21.96
N ASP A 273 -11.61 -10.95 -22.68
CA ASP A 273 -12.94 -11.37 -22.25
C ASP A 273 -12.91 -12.01 -20.86
N GLY A 274 -13.85 -11.62 -19.99
CA GLY A 274 -13.98 -12.14 -18.63
C GLY A 274 -13.22 -11.38 -17.57
N PHE A 275 -12.46 -10.34 -17.96
CA PHE A 275 -11.74 -9.46 -17.02
C PHE A 275 -12.26 -8.02 -17.13
N THR A 276 -12.17 -7.29 -16.03
CA THR A 276 -12.43 -5.85 -15.99
C THR A 276 -11.20 -5.18 -15.38
N CYS A 277 -10.60 -4.25 -16.09
CA CYS A 277 -9.52 -3.43 -15.58
C CYS A 277 -10.08 -2.09 -15.08
N TYR A 278 -9.60 -1.68 -13.92
CA TYR A 278 -9.88 -0.37 -13.35
C TYR A 278 -8.57 0.40 -13.26
N ASP A 279 -8.45 1.49 -14.03
CA ASP A 279 -7.31 2.37 -13.93
C ASP A 279 -7.49 3.26 -12.69
N MET A 280 -6.67 3.01 -11.68
CA MET A 280 -6.71 3.75 -10.41
C MET A 280 -5.69 4.88 -10.46
N THR A 281 -6.16 6.12 -10.55
CA THR A 281 -5.28 7.27 -10.40
C THR A 281 -5.05 7.53 -8.92
N THR A 282 -3.82 7.33 -8.48
CA THR A 282 -3.42 7.50 -7.08
C THR A 282 -2.86 8.90 -6.82
N ALA A 283 -2.69 9.27 -5.55
CA ALA A 283 -1.94 10.45 -5.13
C ALA A 283 -0.41 10.17 -5.10
N ASP A 284 0.04 8.95 -5.47
CA ASP A 284 1.45 8.60 -5.48
C ASP A 284 2.24 9.52 -6.41
N TYR A 285 3.26 10.17 -5.85
CA TYR A 285 4.12 11.12 -6.53
C TYR A 285 5.54 10.56 -6.63
N ARG A 286 6.03 10.41 -7.86
CA ARG A 286 7.40 9.95 -8.12
C ARG A 286 8.24 11.11 -8.64
N GLY A 287 9.32 11.41 -7.92
CA GLY A 287 10.21 12.52 -8.24
C GLY A 287 11.64 12.26 -7.84
N ILE A 288 12.55 13.09 -8.35
CA ILE A 288 13.95 13.12 -7.93
C ILE A 288 14.10 14.13 -6.80
N LEU A 289 14.43 13.65 -5.60
CA LEU A 289 14.67 14.49 -4.44
C LEU A 289 16.15 14.90 -4.38
N PHE A 290 16.42 16.20 -4.34
CA PHE A 290 17.76 16.75 -4.22
C PHE A 290 18.18 16.81 -2.74
N ASN A 291 19.26 16.10 -2.38
CA ASN A 291 19.75 16.09 -1.02
C ASN A 291 20.56 17.35 -0.70
N PHE A 292 19.91 18.38 -0.17
CA PHE A 292 20.55 19.65 0.23
C PHE A 292 21.41 19.56 1.51
N ALA A 293 21.44 18.42 2.21
CA ALA A 293 22.47 18.16 3.22
C ALA A 293 23.83 17.84 2.58
N ASN A 294 23.87 17.55 1.29
CA ASN A 294 25.10 17.37 0.53
C ASN A 294 25.58 18.73 -0.01
N ASP A 295 26.84 19.06 0.29
CA ASP A 295 27.52 20.30 -0.16
C ASP A 295 27.45 20.50 -1.69
N TYR A 296 27.44 19.43 -2.47
CA TYR A 296 27.32 19.48 -3.92
C TYR A 296 26.06 20.23 -4.34
N TRP A 297 24.89 19.84 -3.84
CA TRP A 297 23.63 20.49 -4.20
C TRP A 297 23.46 21.87 -3.60
N THR A 298 24.08 22.14 -2.43
CA THR A 298 24.10 23.46 -1.85
C THR A 298 24.88 24.46 -2.72
N LYS A 299 26.01 24.02 -3.31
CA LYS A 299 26.84 24.82 -4.21
C LYS A 299 26.30 24.93 -5.63
N ASN A 300 25.52 23.95 -6.08
CA ASN A 300 25.04 23.80 -7.45
C ASN A 300 23.52 24.00 -7.58
N ARG A 301 22.90 24.80 -6.71
CA ARG A 301 21.44 25.09 -6.80
C ARG A 301 21.02 25.73 -8.09
N ASP A 302 21.89 26.53 -8.69
CA ASP A 302 21.67 27.26 -9.93
C ASP A 302 21.52 26.39 -11.17
N ILE A 303 22.01 25.13 -11.11
CA ILE A 303 21.84 24.16 -12.23
C ILE A 303 20.63 23.22 -12.05
N ILE A 304 19.93 23.25 -10.91
CA ILE A 304 18.73 22.40 -10.69
C ILE A 304 17.68 22.61 -11.81
N PRO A 305 17.37 23.84 -12.25
CA PRO A 305 16.46 24.03 -13.35
C PRO A 305 16.92 23.33 -14.64
N ALA A 306 18.24 23.29 -14.91
CA ALA A 306 18.76 22.58 -16.07
C ALA A 306 18.51 21.05 -15.97
N VAL A 307 18.69 20.48 -14.78
CA VAL A 307 18.32 19.06 -14.53
C VAL A 307 16.84 18.84 -14.82
N CYS A 308 15.97 19.73 -14.34
CA CYS A 308 14.51 19.62 -14.56
C CYS A 308 14.10 19.74 -16.03
N TYR A 309 14.70 20.66 -16.79
CA TYR A 309 14.44 20.82 -18.23
C TYR A 309 15.04 19.69 -19.09
N SER A 310 15.99 18.92 -18.56
CA SER A 310 16.61 17.79 -19.26
C SER A 310 15.77 16.52 -19.27
N ILE A 311 14.70 16.45 -18.47
CA ILE A 311 13.90 15.25 -18.29
C ILE A 311 12.57 15.37 -19.02
N ASP A 312 12.38 14.54 -20.05
CA ASP A 312 11.11 14.36 -20.74
C ASP A 312 10.22 13.39 -19.98
N ARG A 313 9.37 13.94 -19.12
CA ARG A 313 8.44 13.16 -18.28
C ARG A 313 7.46 12.37 -19.13
N GLN A 314 6.95 12.97 -20.23
CA GLN A 314 5.99 12.28 -21.07
C GLN A 314 6.61 11.09 -21.79
N ALA A 315 7.82 11.23 -22.30
CA ALA A 315 8.52 10.11 -22.93
C ALA A 315 8.80 8.97 -21.94
N ILE A 316 9.05 9.28 -20.66
CA ILE A 316 9.20 8.26 -19.60
C ILE A 316 7.85 7.57 -19.34
N ILE A 317 6.77 8.33 -19.19
CA ILE A 317 5.42 7.77 -19.00
C ILE A 317 5.08 6.84 -20.17
N ASP A 318 5.28 7.29 -21.40
CA ASP A 318 4.93 6.50 -22.58
C ASP A 318 5.77 5.22 -22.72
N SER A 319 7.07 5.28 -22.40
CA SER A 319 7.99 4.18 -22.65
C SER A 319 8.14 3.22 -21.48
N VAL A 320 8.09 3.71 -20.24
CA VAL A 320 8.28 2.89 -19.02
C VAL A 320 6.93 2.46 -18.45
N LEU A 321 5.99 3.41 -18.34
CA LEU A 321 4.68 3.17 -17.75
C LEU A 321 3.60 2.84 -18.81
N LEU A 322 3.96 2.69 -20.06
CA LEU A 322 3.06 2.34 -21.17
C LEU A 322 1.86 3.30 -21.33
N GLY A 323 2.05 4.56 -20.94
CA GLY A 323 1.03 5.60 -20.96
C GLY A 323 0.20 5.69 -19.68
N GLU A 324 0.45 4.82 -18.70
CA GLU A 324 -0.26 4.83 -17.42
C GLU A 324 0.40 5.80 -16.45
N GLY A 325 -0.20 6.96 -16.28
CA GLY A 325 0.29 8.01 -15.39
C GLY A 325 0.15 9.41 -15.99
N MET A 326 0.52 10.40 -15.22
CA MET A 326 0.48 11.80 -15.60
C MET A 326 1.79 12.51 -15.23
N ALA A 327 2.24 13.44 -16.09
CA ALA A 327 3.38 14.28 -15.74
C ALA A 327 3.02 15.16 -14.53
N ALA A 328 3.82 15.07 -13.48
CA ALA A 328 3.62 15.81 -12.24
C ALA A 328 4.51 17.05 -12.19
N TYR A 329 3.94 18.17 -11.74
CA TYR A 329 4.65 19.43 -11.50
C TYR A 329 4.62 19.85 -10.03
N SER A 330 3.83 19.15 -9.21
CA SER A 330 3.67 19.35 -7.77
C SER A 330 3.40 18.00 -7.09
N PRO A 331 3.91 17.74 -5.89
CA PRO A 331 3.57 16.54 -5.15
C PRO A 331 2.10 16.48 -4.73
N LEU A 332 1.40 17.62 -4.67
CA LEU A 332 0.02 17.72 -4.22
C LEU A 332 -1.00 17.90 -5.36
N GLN A 333 -0.65 17.53 -6.60
CA GLN A 333 -1.45 17.90 -7.78
C GLN A 333 -2.86 17.28 -7.84
N ARG A 334 -3.21 16.34 -6.97
CA ARG A 334 -4.52 15.68 -6.97
C ARG A 334 -5.43 16.07 -5.82
N ASN A 335 -5.01 16.93 -4.90
CA ASN A 335 -5.83 17.36 -3.78
C ASN A 335 -6.13 18.86 -3.81
N ILE A 336 -6.98 19.31 -2.89
CA ILE A 336 -7.42 20.71 -2.78
C ILE A 336 -6.27 21.68 -2.46
N TYR A 337 -5.12 21.18 -2.04
CA TYR A 337 -3.92 21.99 -1.70
C TYR A 337 -3.00 22.18 -2.90
N ASN A 338 -3.36 21.66 -4.09
CA ASN A 338 -2.57 21.83 -5.29
C ASN A 338 -2.40 23.33 -5.64
N ASN A 339 -1.17 23.70 -5.96
CA ASN A 339 -0.86 25.01 -6.50
C ASN A 339 -0.62 24.89 -8.02
N GLU A 340 -1.60 25.28 -8.81
CA GLU A 340 -1.50 25.28 -10.28
C GLU A 340 -0.53 26.34 -10.83
N ASN A 341 -0.09 27.29 -9.99
CA ASN A 341 0.83 28.36 -10.39
C ASN A 341 2.30 28.03 -10.09
N VAL A 342 2.68 26.75 -10.14
CA VAL A 342 4.07 26.33 -10.04
C VAL A 342 4.81 26.50 -11.35
N GLU A 343 6.15 26.67 -11.32
CA GLU A 343 6.98 26.68 -12.52
C GLU A 343 6.93 25.30 -13.19
N HIS A 344 6.55 25.27 -14.48
CA HIS A 344 6.58 24.06 -15.29
C HIS A 344 7.94 23.94 -15.98
N TYR A 345 8.72 22.96 -15.61
CA TYR A 345 9.97 22.61 -16.27
C TYR A 345 9.69 21.58 -17.37
N ASP A 346 9.00 22.02 -18.45
CA ASP A 346 8.75 21.16 -19.61
C ASP A 346 10.05 20.81 -20.31
N TYR A 347 10.16 19.62 -20.89
CA TYR A 347 11.37 19.14 -21.55
C TYR A 347 11.87 20.15 -22.59
N ASN A 348 13.08 20.65 -22.35
CA ASN A 348 13.74 21.62 -23.22
C ASN A 348 15.26 21.54 -23.02
N PRO A 349 15.94 20.61 -23.74
CA PRO A 349 17.37 20.40 -23.58
C PRO A 349 18.21 21.60 -24.00
N GLU A 350 17.74 22.42 -24.96
CA GLU A 350 18.44 23.65 -25.35
C GLU A 350 18.46 24.65 -24.20
N LYS A 351 17.32 24.84 -23.51
CA LYS A 351 17.24 25.71 -22.33
C LYS A 351 18.07 25.17 -21.17
N ALA A 352 18.12 23.86 -21.00
CA ALA A 352 18.99 23.25 -19.99
C ALA A 352 20.46 23.57 -20.24
N GLN A 353 20.92 23.49 -21.49
CA GLN A 353 22.28 23.85 -21.89
C GLN A 353 22.56 25.35 -21.66
N GLU A 354 21.63 26.24 -22.05
CA GLU A 354 21.75 27.68 -21.79
C GLU A 354 21.93 28.00 -20.29
N ILE A 355 21.19 27.30 -19.42
CA ILE A 355 21.30 27.47 -17.96
C ILE A 355 22.66 27.00 -17.47
N LEU A 356 23.14 25.85 -17.92
CA LEU A 356 24.46 25.32 -17.57
C LEU A 356 25.57 26.27 -17.99
N GLU A 357 25.52 26.79 -19.22
CA GLU A 357 26.48 27.74 -19.75
C GLU A 357 26.45 29.09 -18.98
N ALA A 358 25.25 29.58 -18.68
CA ALA A 358 25.07 30.79 -17.86
C ALA A 358 25.59 30.61 -16.43
N ALA A 359 25.54 29.39 -15.88
CA ALA A 359 26.13 29.02 -14.60
C ALA A 359 27.66 28.88 -14.63
N GLY A 360 28.28 29.13 -15.79
CA GLY A 360 29.75 29.03 -15.97
C GLY A 360 30.25 27.63 -16.26
N CYS A 361 29.35 26.70 -16.60
CA CYS A 361 29.75 25.35 -17.01
C CYS A 361 30.24 25.36 -18.46
N THR A 362 31.25 24.53 -18.77
CA THR A 362 31.78 24.32 -20.12
C THR A 362 31.81 22.82 -20.45
N ARG A 363 31.71 22.46 -21.75
CA ARG A 363 31.79 21.05 -22.12
C ARG A 363 33.24 20.56 -22.13
N ASN A 364 33.50 19.42 -21.51
CA ASN A 364 34.76 18.71 -21.58
C ASN A 364 34.90 17.91 -22.88
N SER A 365 36.03 17.20 -23.07
CA SER A 365 36.33 16.40 -24.27
C SER A 365 35.35 15.22 -24.48
N ASP A 366 34.73 14.75 -23.43
CA ASP A 366 33.82 13.61 -23.44
C ASP A 366 32.35 14.03 -23.65
N GLY A 367 32.13 15.37 -23.74
CA GLY A 367 30.82 15.96 -24.02
C GLY A 367 30.01 16.29 -22.79
N PHE A 368 30.50 16.07 -21.61
CA PHE A 368 29.86 16.44 -20.35
C PHE A 368 30.21 17.86 -19.92
N TYR A 369 29.27 18.49 -19.20
CA TYR A 369 29.54 19.80 -18.60
C TYR A 369 30.42 19.65 -17.37
N GLU A 370 31.33 20.61 -17.20
CA GLU A 370 32.19 20.77 -16.04
C GLU A 370 32.20 22.22 -15.56
N ARG A 371 32.42 22.45 -14.26
CA ARG A 371 32.58 23.74 -13.63
C ARG A 371 33.74 23.69 -12.63
N ASP A 372 34.66 24.65 -12.72
CA ASP A 372 35.88 24.70 -11.89
C ASP A 372 36.75 23.44 -11.95
N GLY A 373 36.72 22.71 -13.06
CA GLY A 373 37.46 21.46 -13.29
C GLY A 373 36.79 20.22 -12.69
N GLU A 374 35.57 20.35 -12.18
CA GLU A 374 34.77 19.23 -11.71
C GLU A 374 33.59 18.99 -12.66
N GLU A 375 33.37 17.74 -13.06
CA GLU A 375 32.29 17.36 -13.94
C GLU A 375 30.95 17.52 -13.24
N ILE A 376 29.93 18.07 -13.96
CA ILE A 376 28.58 18.15 -13.47
C ILE A 376 27.95 16.77 -13.56
N GLY A 377 27.78 16.17 -12.40
CA GLY A 377 27.23 14.81 -12.32
C GLY A 377 26.80 14.43 -10.91
N PHE A 378 25.93 13.43 -10.81
CA PHE A 378 25.40 12.95 -9.54
C PHE A 378 24.87 11.52 -9.66
N VAL A 379 24.64 10.88 -8.52
CA VAL A 379 24.06 9.52 -8.44
C VAL A 379 22.58 9.63 -8.07
N ILE A 380 21.74 8.92 -8.83
CA ILE A 380 20.33 8.71 -8.48
C ILE A 380 20.24 7.38 -7.73
N SER A 381 19.84 7.43 -6.46
CA SER A 381 19.63 6.23 -5.64
C SER A 381 18.15 5.84 -5.67
N VAL A 382 17.89 4.56 -5.87
CA VAL A 382 16.55 3.98 -5.94
C VAL A 382 16.49 2.77 -5.02
N MET A 383 15.32 2.52 -4.40
CA MET A 383 15.11 1.33 -3.58
C MET A 383 15.18 0.07 -4.44
N SER A 384 15.85 -0.96 -3.93
CA SER A 384 15.90 -2.27 -4.60
C SER A 384 14.54 -2.95 -4.53
N GLY A 385 14.14 -3.62 -5.63
CA GLY A 385 12.85 -4.32 -5.69
C GLY A 385 11.71 -3.52 -6.35
N GLU A 386 11.88 -2.21 -6.50
CA GLU A 386 10.92 -1.31 -7.13
C GLU A 386 11.28 -1.14 -8.62
N GLN A 387 10.92 -2.10 -9.47
CA GLN A 387 11.40 -2.14 -10.85
C GLN A 387 10.98 -0.91 -11.67
N ASP A 388 9.74 -0.45 -11.53
CA ASP A 388 9.26 0.75 -12.23
C ASP A 388 10.07 2.00 -11.87
N ARG A 389 10.41 2.16 -10.57
CA ARG A 389 11.23 3.28 -10.11
C ARG A 389 12.65 3.18 -10.64
N ILE A 390 13.19 1.97 -10.74
CA ILE A 390 14.51 1.72 -11.33
C ILE A 390 14.50 2.12 -12.80
N ASP A 391 13.49 1.70 -13.56
CA ASP A 391 13.38 1.96 -14.99
C ASP A 391 13.14 3.46 -15.27
N ILE A 392 12.32 4.14 -14.48
CA ILE A 392 12.14 5.60 -14.52
C ILE A 392 13.48 6.32 -14.28
N ALA A 393 14.22 5.91 -13.23
CA ALA A 393 15.51 6.53 -12.91
C ALA A 393 16.54 6.33 -14.02
N GLN A 394 16.60 5.14 -14.62
CA GLN A 394 17.49 4.84 -15.75
C GLN A 394 17.14 5.68 -16.99
N ALA A 395 15.85 5.82 -17.31
CA ALA A 395 15.40 6.66 -18.42
C ALA A 395 15.75 8.14 -18.19
N ALA A 396 15.47 8.67 -17.00
CA ALA A 396 15.84 10.02 -16.62
C ALA A 396 17.36 10.25 -16.69
N ALA A 397 18.13 9.32 -16.20
CA ALA A 397 19.58 9.35 -16.23
C ALA A 397 20.14 9.36 -17.68
N GLN A 398 19.57 8.57 -18.59
CA GLN A 398 19.93 8.61 -19.99
C GLN A 398 19.67 9.98 -20.61
N GLN A 399 18.51 10.58 -20.37
CA GLN A 399 18.16 11.92 -20.88
C GLN A 399 19.10 13.01 -20.34
N LEU A 400 19.50 12.91 -19.06
CA LEU A 400 20.51 13.78 -18.47
C LEU A 400 21.86 13.68 -19.22
N ARG A 401 22.32 12.47 -19.56
CA ARG A 401 23.56 12.29 -20.35
C ARG A 401 23.45 12.92 -21.73
N GLU A 402 22.32 12.82 -22.40
CA GLU A 402 22.08 13.43 -23.72
C GLU A 402 22.20 14.96 -23.64
N THR A 403 21.81 15.56 -22.51
CA THR A 403 22.01 17.00 -22.26
C THR A 403 23.46 17.33 -21.89
N GLY A 404 24.26 16.37 -21.46
CA GLY A 404 25.65 16.51 -21.05
C GLY A 404 25.85 16.60 -19.53
N ILE A 405 24.89 16.12 -18.76
CA ILE A 405 25.00 15.95 -17.30
C ILE A 405 25.33 14.48 -17.04
N ASN A 406 26.44 14.21 -16.33
CA ASN A 406 26.83 12.85 -16.02
C ASN A 406 26.08 12.30 -14.80
N TRP A 407 25.90 10.96 -14.74
CA TRP A 407 25.20 10.28 -13.64
C TRP A 407 25.84 8.92 -13.37
#